data_9da18d11088c2944f0bbe0b915e9f3e4
#
_entry.id   9da18d11088c2944f0bbe0b915e9f3e4
#
_cell.length_a   1.000
_cell.length_b   1.000
_cell.length_c   1.000
_cell.angle_alpha   90.00
_cell.angle_beta   90.00
_cell.angle_gamma   90.00
#
_symmetry.space_group_name_H-M   'P 1'
#
loop_
_entity.id
_entity.type
_entity.pdbx_description
1 polymer ?
#
loop_
_entity_poly.entity_id
_entity_poly.type
_entity_poly.pdbx_seq_one_letter_code
_entity_poly.pdbx_strand_id
1 'polypeptide(L)'
;MGKRVLIVDNDRFCVEVLADILKQEGYEVFRAYDGMEALECLRGELPDVIFLDIVMPKIDGDRTFHYIRGNPRTANIPIVIVSGTLAEDTGDALALKADAYIAKCRREDFQKNVLAVLRRLEGGARDTAQEILGMDSLVPHQKVKELLALRRLTQTVLRTIGEGVVEADGHQRIFFVNRACLEMVGRPELDLIGRPLVDLLTADHRATLVETLGRFLAAPQHPADVVTLKCRDRVLCITFAWISPNDLTQGLFMILRDVTDLARKIEELSALNERLQNMDQMRSELLTMVSHDLHTPLTAIKGSLEVLLHEAVGVELSRELLGIAQKNADRLFRMVSDILDLARIEAGRFRRRREPFDVVTLLRGTIDRLRRMAQEREITVTLTAPDDLTAVSGDTLRMEQVFTNLLGNAIKFTPRGGEIDVTVKDTGPELLVEVRDSGVGIPKEHLDRIFDRFYRAPMPTGSEVEGTGLGLSICKAVVEEHGGRIWVESQVGRGSAFFVTIAKEASIEAGA
;
A
#
# COMPACT_ATOMS: atom_id res chain seq x y z
N MET A 1 -38.59 -9.07 50.58
CA MET A 1 -37.44 -9.64 49.87
C MET A 1 -36.22 -9.33 50.70
N GLY A 2 -35.36 -10.29 51.00
CA GLY A 2 -34.11 -10.05 51.72
C GLY A 2 -33.19 -9.14 50.92
N LYS A 3 -32.44 -8.26 51.58
CA LYS A 3 -31.41 -7.44 50.96
C LYS A 3 -30.26 -8.33 50.46
N ARG A 4 -29.72 -8.06 49.27
CA ARG A 4 -28.69 -8.87 48.62
C ARG A 4 -27.35 -8.17 48.67
N VAL A 5 -26.30 -8.92 48.94
CA VAL A 5 -24.93 -8.42 49.01
C VAL A 5 -24.01 -9.24 48.16
N LEU A 6 -23.15 -8.60 47.38
CA LEU A 6 -22.07 -9.26 46.68
C LEU A 6 -20.75 -9.02 47.44
N ILE A 7 -20.04 -10.09 47.77
CA ILE A 7 -18.70 -10.06 48.34
C ILE A 7 -17.72 -10.43 47.22
N VAL A 8 -16.71 -9.60 46.99
CA VAL A 8 -15.66 -9.80 45.97
C VAL A 8 -14.31 -9.75 46.67
N ASP A 9 -13.70 -10.90 46.86
CA ASP A 9 -12.42 -11.03 47.56
C ASP A 9 -11.77 -12.38 47.21
N ASN A 10 -10.49 -12.40 46.90
CA ASN A 10 -9.78 -13.63 46.55
C ASN A 10 -9.41 -14.48 47.79
N ASP A 11 -9.44 -13.88 48.98
CA ASP A 11 -9.23 -14.61 50.21
C ASP A 11 -10.53 -15.30 50.68
N ARG A 12 -10.61 -16.58 50.47
CA ARG A 12 -11.77 -17.41 50.88
C ARG A 12 -12.12 -17.29 52.36
N PHE A 13 -11.12 -17.10 53.23
CA PHE A 13 -11.36 -16.94 54.66
C PHE A 13 -12.08 -15.61 54.92
N CYS A 14 -11.62 -14.51 54.33
CA CYS A 14 -12.28 -13.23 54.42
C CYS A 14 -13.71 -13.28 53.87
N VAL A 15 -13.92 -13.93 52.72
CA VAL A 15 -15.26 -14.09 52.15
C VAL A 15 -16.21 -14.81 53.12
N GLU A 16 -15.78 -15.91 53.73
CA GLU A 16 -16.65 -16.68 54.67
C GLU A 16 -16.91 -15.89 55.95
N VAL A 17 -15.92 -15.21 56.53
CA VAL A 17 -16.11 -14.37 57.71
C VAL A 17 -17.13 -13.25 57.42
N LEU A 18 -16.98 -12.56 56.29
CA LEU A 18 -17.89 -11.48 55.92
C LEU A 18 -19.30 -12.04 55.61
N ALA A 19 -19.37 -13.17 54.91
CA ALA A 19 -20.62 -13.84 54.59
C ALA A 19 -21.40 -14.28 55.89
N ASP A 20 -20.70 -14.77 56.89
CA ASP A 20 -21.31 -15.14 58.17
C ASP A 20 -21.89 -13.92 58.89
N ILE A 21 -21.15 -12.79 58.93
CA ILE A 21 -21.62 -11.53 59.50
C ILE A 21 -22.89 -11.07 58.81
N LEU A 22 -22.88 -11.05 57.47
CA LEU A 22 -23.99 -10.53 56.67
C LEU A 22 -25.23 -11.42 56.71
N LYS A 23 -25.06 -12.77 56.77
CA LYS A 23 -26.17 -13.70 56.94
C LYS A 23 -26.85 -13.56 58.30
N GLN A 24 -26.09 -13.30 59.38
CA GLN A 24 -26.65 -13.05 60.69
C GLN A 24 -27.55 -11.80 60.71
N GLU A 25 -27.28 -10.84 59.87
CA GLU A 25 -28.09 -9.61 59.67
C GLU A 25 -29.21 -9.79 58.61
N GLY A 26 -29.40 -11.02 58.09
CA GLY A 26 -30.51 -11.36 57.21
C GLY A 26 -30.28 -11.03 55.74
N TYR A 27 -29.03 -10.82 55.32
CA TYR A 27 -28.69 -10.60 53.91
C TYR A 27 -28.55 -11.90 53.14
N GLU A 28 -28.99 -11.91 51.88
CA GLU A 28 -28.64 -12.93 50.90
C GLU A 28 -27.26 -12.61 50.31
N VAL A 29 -26.32 -13.54 50.38
CA VAL A 29 -24.92 -13.30 50.07
C VAL A 29 -24.49 -14.01 48.78
N PHE A 30 -24.08 -13.24 47.78
CA PHE A 30 -23.38 -13.69 46.61
C PHE A 30 -21.87 -13.57 46.80
N ARG A 31 -21.11 -14.47 46.25
CA ARG A 31 -19.65 -14.54 46.39
C ARG A 31 -18.99 -14.50 45.03
N ALA A 32 -17.91 -13.77 44.89
CA ALA A 32 -17.00 -13.75 43.76
C ALA A 32 -15.55 -13.71 44.28
N TYR A 33 -14.67 -14.47 43.68
CA TYR A 33 -13.29 -14.62 44.12
C TYR A 33 -12.29 -13.84 43.26
N ASP A 34 -12.75 -13.21 42.19
CA ASP A 34 -12.02 -12.23 41.39
C ASP A 34 -12.99 -11.24 40.72
N GLY A 35 -12.41 -10.20 40.09
CA GLY A 35 -13.23 -9.18 39.46
C GLY A 35 -14.01 -9.71 38.24
N MET A 36 -13.56 -10.76 37.57
CA MET A 36 -14.26 -11.40 36.46
C MET A 36 -15.56 -12.06 36.95
N GLU A 37 -15.46 -12.87 38.00
CA GLU A 37 -16.64 -13.50 38.62
C GLU A 37 -17.63 -12.45 39.14
N ALA A 38 -17.11 -11.33 39.71
CA ALA A 38 -17.95 -10.23 40.15
C ALA A 38 -18.75 -9.62 38.98
N LEU A 39 -18.11 -9.35 37.86
CA LEU A 39 -18.78 -8.83 36.66
C LEU A 39 -19.78 -9.82 36.05
N GLU A 40 -19.52 -11.13 36.16
CA GLU A 40 -20.48 -12.16 35.74
C GLU A 40 -21.71 -12.17 36.65
N CYS A 41 -21.54 -12.13 37.98
CA CYS A 41 -22.64 -12.04 38.93
C CYS A 41 -23.53 -10.80 38.67
N LEU A 42 -22.93 -9.67 38.37
CA LEU A 42 -23.64 -8.41 38.09
C LEU A 42 -24.41 -8.37 36.76
N ARG A 43 -24.19 -9.36 35.88
CA ARG A 43 -25.02 -9.53 34.66
C ARG A 43 -26.40 -10.12 34.99
N GLY A 44 -26.50 -10.86 36.07
CA GLY A 44 -27.75 -11.47 36.53
C GLY A 44 -28.54 -10.55 37.45
N GLU A 45 -28.75 -11.00 38.70
CA GLU A 45 -29.46 -10.25 39.73
C GLU A 45 -28.53 -9.21 40.42
N LEU A 46 -29.01 -7.97 40.55
CA LEU A 46 -28.23 -6.88 41.12
C LEU A 46 -28.27 -6.94 42.65
N PRO A 47 -27.11 -6.78 43.34
CA PRO A 47 -27.05 -6.66 44.78
C PRO A 47 -27.42 -5.23 45.23
N ASP A 48 -27.82 -5.11 46.51
CA ASP A 48 -28.08 -3.82 47.14
C ASP A 48 -26.79 -3.14 47.64
N VAL A 49 -25.73 -3.93 47.90
CA VAL A 49 -24.39 -3.45 48.33
C VAL A 49 -23.32 -4.39 47.80
N ILE A 50 -22.15 -3.85 47.49
CA ILE A 50 -20.97 -4.60 47.06
C ILE A 50 -19.82 -4.35 48.03
N PHE A 51 -19.23 -5.42 48.58
CA PHE A 51 -17.98 -5.38 49.32
C PHE A 51 -16.86 -5.83 48.36
N LEU A 52 -15.84 -4.99 48.17
CA LEU A 52 -14.83 -5.17 47.12
C LEU A 52 -13.42 -5.07 47.71
N ASP A 53 -12.62 -6.12 47.57
CA ASP A 53 -11.17 -6.04 47.79
C ASP A 53 -10.45 -5.36 46.62
N ILE A 54 -9.37 -4.63 46.95
CA ILE A 54 -8.56 -3.93 45.95
C ILE A 54 -7.58 -4.90 45.26
N VAL A 55 -6.95 -5.76 46.04
CA VAL A 55 -5.85 -6.61 45.55
C VAL A 55 -6.36 -8.00 45.21
N MET A 56 -6.71 -8.18 43.94
CA MET A 56 -7.22 -9.46 43.44
C MET A 56 -6.51 -9.88 42.16
N PRO A 57 -6.48 -11.19 41.83
CA PRO A 57 -5.96 -11.69 40.55
C PRO A 57 -6.89 -11.34 39.39
N LYS A 58 -6.38 -11.47 38.17
CA LYS A 58 -7.04 -11.19 36.87
C LYS A 58 -7.49 -9.73 36.76
N ILE A 59 -8.71 -9.43 37.21
CA ILE A 59 -9.22 -8.06 37.28
C ILE A 59 -9.16 -7.60 38.73
N ASP A 60 -8.37 -6.58 39.00
CA ASP A 60 -8.23 -5.98 40.33
C ASP A 60 -9.45 -5.17 40.77
N GLY A 61 -9.50 -4.87 42.05
CA GLY A 61 -10.61 -4.13 42.62
C GLY A 61 -10.76 -2.72 42.04
N ASP A 62 -9.66 -2.04 41.73
CA ASP A 62 -9.67 -0.73 41.09
C ASP A 62 -10.40 -0.76 39.74
N ARG A 63 -9.99 -1.68 38.85
CA ARG A 63 -10.65 -1.86 37.55
C ARG A 63 -12.08 -2.37 37.68
N THR A 64 -12.32 -3.30 38.63
CA THR A 64 -13.67 -3.79 38.92
C THR A 64 -14.58 -2.64 39.37
N PHE A 65 -14.09 -1.76 40.26
CA PHE A 65 -14.80 -0.56 40.69
C PHE A 65 -15.18 0.34 39.51
N HIS A 66 -14.21 0.64 38.63
CA HIS A 66 -14.45 1.48 37.45
C HIS A 66 -15.44 0.83 36.46
N TYR A 67 -15.41 -0.50 36.28
CA TYR A 67 -16.41 -1.19 35.45
C TYR A 67 -17.81 -1.12 36.05
N ILE A 68 -17.94 -1.30 37.38
CA ILE A 68 -19.23 -1.20 38.07
C ILE A 68 -19.79 0.24 37.94
N ARG A 69 -18.97 1.26 38.17
CA ARG A 69 -19.35 2.67 38.04
C ARG A 69 -19.62 3.14 36.62
N GLY A 70 -18.95 2.55 35.65
CA GLY A 70 -19.13 2.83 34.19
C GLY A 70 -20.39 2.23 33.60
N ASN A 71 -21.03 1.25 34.24
CA ASN A 71 -22.23 0.61 33.75
C ASN A 71 -23.50 1.26 34.36
N PRO A 72 -24.41 1.84 33.55
CA PRO A 72 -25.62 2.53 34.09
C PRO A 72 -26.50 1.68 35.01
N ARG A 73 -26.50 0.33 34.84
CA ARG A 73 -27.30 -0.58 35.69
C ARG A 73 -26.72 -0.72 37.10
N THR A 74 -25.41 -0.63 37.26
CA THR A 74 -24.68 -0.89 38.51
C THR A 74 -24.06 0.36 39.13
N ALA A 75 -24.01 1.47 38.40
CA ALA A 75 -23.34 2.71 38.78
C ALA A 75 -23.79 3.26 40.15
N ASN A 76 -25.04 3.05 40.53
CA ASN A 76 -25.63 3.57 41.78
C ASN A 76 -25.58 2.56 42.93
N ILE A 77 -25.10 1.34 42.75
CA ILE A 77 -25.00 0.35 43.84
C ILE A 77 -23.88 0.80 44.79
N PRO A 78 -24.16 0.88 46.10
CA PRO A 78 -23.14 1.23 47.09
C PRO A 78 -21.97 0.21 47.05
N ILE A 79 -20.73 0.75 47.03
CA ILE A 79 -19.50 -0.05 47.03
C ILE A 79 -18.72 0.27 48.31
N VAL A 80 -18.43 -0.77 49.06
CA VAL A 80 -17.60 -0.73 50.27
C VAL A 80 -16.25 -1.36 49.94
N ILE A 81 -15.18 -0.59 49.97
CA ILE A 81 -13.83 -1.12 49.79
C ILE A 81 -13.39 -1.81 51.08
N VAL A 82 -12.96 -3.07 50.97
CA VAL A 82 -12.43 -3.89 52.06
C VAL A 82 -11.03 -4.34 51.71
N SER A 83 -10.00 -3.78 52.32
CA SER A 83 -8.63 -4.13 51.91
C SER A 83 -7.66 -4.24 53.10
N GLY A 84 -6.73 -5.20 52.99
CA GLY A 84 -5.61 -5.34 53.92
C GLY A 84 -4.44 -4.40 53.62
N THR A 85 -4.42 -3.79 52.41
CA THR A 85 -3.32 -2.93 51.94
C THR A 85 -3.62 -1.43 52.09
N LEU A 86 -4.72 -1.08 52.73
CA LEU A 86 -5.10 0.34 52.94
C LEU A 86 -4.05 1.17 53.68
N ALA A 87 -3.22 0.53 54.51
CA ALA A 87 -2.12 1.22 55.20
C ALA A 87 -0.95 1.58 54.25
N GLU A 88 -0.74 0.82 53.20
CA GLU A 88 0.33 1.01 52.23
C GLU A 88 -0.07 1.88 51.04
N ASP A 89 -1.35 1.86 50.68
CA ASP A 89 -1.88 2.48 49.46
C ASP A 89 -3.16 3.29 49.69
N THR A 90 -3.19 4.05 50.81
CA THR A 90 -4.33 4.86 51.20
C THR A 90 -4.75 5.89 50.15
N GLY A 91 -3.77 6.50 49.47
CA GLY A 91 -4.04 7.54 48.47
C GLY A 91 -4.80 7.03 47.25
N ASP A 92 -4.41 5.90 46.71
CA ASP A 92 -5.05 5.32 45.52
C ASP A 92 -6.43 4.75 45.87
N ALA A 93 -6.56 4.10 47.02
CA ALA A 93 -7.85 3.59 47.48
C ALA A 93 -8.89 4.72 47.65
N LEU A 94 -8.51 5.83 48.29
CA LEU A 94 -9.38 7.00 48.47
C LEU A 94 -9.69 7.74 47.16
N ALA A 95 -8.79 7.66 46.18
CA ALA A 95 -9.01 8.22 44.85
C ALA A 95 -10.20 7.57 44.11
N LEU A 96 -10.58 6.34 44.46
CA LEU A 96 -11.73 5.62 43.92
C LEU A 96 -13.08 6.25 44.28
N LYS A 97 -13.15 7.03 45.38
CA LYS A 97 -14.38 7.64 45.85
C LYS A 97 -15.51 6.61 46.07
N ALA A 98 -15.19 5.53 46.78
CA ALA A 98 -16.17 4.53 47.18
C ALA A 98 -17.08 5.07 48.29
N ASP A 99 -18.22 4.41 48.53
CA ASP A 99 -19.21 4.85 49.52
C ASP A 99 -18.75 4.60 50.95
N ALA A 100 -17.82 3.66 51.19
CA ALA A 100 -17.16 3.41 52.47
C ALA A 100 -15.86 2.62 52.31
N TYR A 101 -15.00 2.66 53.35
CA TYR A 101 -13.71 1.97 53.39
C TYR A 101 -13.55 1.24 54.71
N ILE A 102 -13.22 -0.04 54.69
CA ILE A 102 -12.98 -0.90 55.84
C ILE A 102 -11.62 -1.57 55.72
N ALA A 103 -10.76 -1.39 56.70
CA ALA A 103 -9.50 -2.12 56.79
C ALA A 103 -9.73 -3.57 57.25
N LYS A 104 -9.06 -4.55 56.68
CA LYS A 104 -9.05 -5.94 57.12
C LYS A 104 -8.27 -6.02 58.44
N CYS A 105 -8.99 -5.90 59.58
CA CYS A 105 -8.45 -5.90 60.92
C CYS A 105 -8.89 -7.15 61.72
N ARG A 106 -8.66 -7.18 63.03
CA ARG A 106 -9.10 -8.30 63.89
C ARG A 106 -10.59 -8.54 63.77
N ARG A 107 -11.03 -9.81 63.90
CA ARG A 107 -12.41 -10.23 63.60
C ARG A 107 -13.49 -9.43 64.34
N GLU A 108 -13.27 -9.10 65.64
CA GLU A 108 -14.22 -8.35 66.44
C GLU A 108 -14.39 -6.89 65.94
N ASP A 109 -13.28 -6.22 65.66
CA ASP A 109 -13.29 -4.85 65.15
C ASP A 109 -13.85 -4.83 63.73
N PHE A 110 -13.50 -5.84 62.90
CA PHE A 110 -14.00 -5.97 61.52
C PHE A 110 -15.53 -6.10 61.51
N GLN A 111 -16.10 -6.99 62.36
CA GLN A 111 -17.55 -7.16 62.47
C GLN A 111 -18.23 -5.83 62.85
N LYS A 112 -17.69 -5.14 63.85
CA LYS A 112 -18.21 -3.83 64.31
C LYS A 112 -18.21 -2.79 63.18
N ASN A 113 -17.12 -2.72 62.42
CA ASN A 113 -16.95 -1.79 61.30
C ASN A 113 -17.91 -2.11 60.13
N VAL A 114 -18.08 -3.37 59.78
CA VAL A 114 -19.03 -3.83 58.76
C VAL A 114 -20.45 -3.41 59.12
N LEU A 115 -20.87 -3.68 60.38
CA LEU A 115 -22.21 -3.33 60.84
C LEU A 115 -22.43 -1.81 60.91
N ALA A 116 -21.41 -1.04 61.27
CA ALA A 116 -21.47 0.43 61.28
C ALA A 116 -21.69 0.99 59.87
N VAL A 117 -20.97 0.47 58.88
CA VAL A 117 -21.12 0.86 57.47
C VAL A 117 -22.50 0.51 56.92
N LEU A 118 -23.00 -0.72 57.20
CA LEU A 118 -24.33 -1.14 56.74
C LEU A 118 -25.44 -0.23 57.28
N ARG A 119 -25.42 0.07 58.57
CA ARG A 119 -26.39 0.99 59.22
C ARG A 119 -26.34 2.39 58.61
N ARG A 120 -25.12 2.89 58.28
CA ARG A 120 -24.93 4.19 57.65
C ARG A 120 -25.50 4.22 56.21
N LEU A 121 -25.26 3.17 55.43
CA LEU A 121 -25.79 3.03 54.05
C LEU A 121 -27.32 2.90 54.05
N GLU A 122 -27.91 2.20 55.01
CA GLU A 122 -29.36 2.07 55.19
C GLU A 122 -30.04 3.41 55.57
N GLY A 123 -29.36 4.26 56.35
CA GLY A 123 -29.81 5.58 56.72
C GLY A 123 -29.78 6.64 55.60
N GLY A 124 -29.36 6.25 54.41
CA GLY A 124 -29.30 7.13 53.25
C GLY A 124 -28.15 8.15 53.26
N ALA A 125 -27.28 8.11 54.26
CA ALA A 125 -26.12 8.99 54.35
C ALA A 125 -25.01 8.49 53.37
N ARG A 126 -25.02 9.05 52.19
CA ARG A 126 -23.87 8.95 51.23
C ARG A 126 -22.92 10.09 51.55
N ASP A 127 -22.36 10.07 52.76
CA ASP A 127 -21.34 11.04 53.11
C ASP A 127 -19.99 10.51 52.64
N THR A 128 -19.38 11.21 51.71
CA THR A 128 -18.04 10.94 51.15
C THR A 128 -16.93 11.26 52.14
N ALA A 129 -17.18 11.11 53.46
CA ALA A 129 -16.14 11.24 54.44
C ALA A 129 -15.08 10.16 54.23
N GLN A 130 -13.88 10.60 53.87
CA GLN A 130 -12.70 9.79 53.57
C GLN A 130 -12.13 9.07 54.80
N GLU A 131 -13.00 8.64 55.74
CA GLU A 131 -12.61 7.94 56.95
C GLU A 131 -12.53 6.42 56.69
N ILE A 132 -11.33 5.87 56.85
CA ILE A 132 -11.10 4.43 56.76
C ILE A 132 -11.28 3.82 58.13
N LEU A 133 -12.31 2.99 58.28
CA LEU A 133 -12.58 2.31 59.54
C LEU A 133 -11.59 1.17 59.79
N GLY A 134 -10.97 1.12 60.97
CA GLY A 134 -10.05 0.05 61.38
C GLY A 134 -8.58 0.27 61.03
N MET A 135 -8.16 1.47 60.61
CA MET A 135 -6.76 1.80 60.29
C MET A 135 -5.79 1.64 61.46
N ASP A 136 -6.25 1.93 62.71
CA ASP A 136 -5.40 1.91 63.93
C ASP A 136 -4.83 0.52 64.25
N SER A 137 -5.37 -0.55 63.68
CA SER A 137 -4.97 -1.92 63.90
C SER A 137 -4.12 -2.54 62.74
N LEU A 138 -3.79 -1.75 61.71
CA LEU A 138 -2.98 -2.20 60.58
C LEU A 138 -1.47 -1.97 60.82
N VAL A 139 -0.65 -2.97 60.48
CA VAL A 139 0.81 -2.86 60.48
C VAL A 139 1.28 -2.84 59.01
N PRO A 140 1.93 -1.75 58.56
CA PRO A 140 2.44 -1.68 57.20
C PRO A 140 3.51 -2.74 56.94
N HIS A 141 3.41 -3.44 55.78
CA HIS A 141 4.35 -4.46 55.38
C HIS A 141 5.22 -3.99 54.22
N GLN A 142 6.53 -3.93 54.40
CA GLN A 142 7.52 -3.52 53.37
C GLN A 142 7.39 -4.32 52.06
N LYS A 143 7.20 -5.64 52.16
CA LYS A 143 7.03 -6.52 50.98
C LYS A 143 5.79 -6.19 50.16
N VAL A 144 4.73 -5.76 50.78
CA VAL A 144 3.50 -5.38 50.06
C VAL A 144 3.74 -4.10 49.25
N LYS A 145 4.45 -3.11 49.81
CA LYS A 145 4.84 -1.90 49.08
C LYS A 145 5.69 -2.22 47.82
N GLU A 146 6.65 -3.12 47.96
CA GLU A 146 7.49 -3.55 46.82
C GLU A 146 6.69 -4.24 45.73
N LEU A 147 5.75 -5.13 46.09
CA LEU A 147 4.84 -5.78 45.14
C LEU A 147 3.92 -4.79 44.40
N LEU A 148 3.35 -3.82 45.14
CA LEU A 148 2.52 -2.77 44.55
C LEU A 148 3.34 -1.90 43.57
N ALA A 149 4.59 -1.56 43.94
CA ALA A 149 5.48 -0.79 43.07
C ALA A 149 5.81 -1.56 41.77
N LEU A 150 6.12 -2.84 41.89
CA LEU A 150 6.40 -3.70 40.72
C LEU A 150 5.16 -3.81 39.81
N ARG A 151 3.99 -3.98 40.39
CA ARG A 151 2.73 -4.02 39.64
C ARG A 151 2.48 -2.72 38.88
N ARG A 152 2.65 -1.54 39.51
CA ARG A 152 2.52 -0.25 38.85
C ARG A 152 3.50 -0.10 37.69
N LEU A 153 4.75 -0.55 37.86
CA LEU A 153 5.75 -0.55 36.82
C LEU A 153 5.31 -1.40 35.62
N THR A 154 4.85 -2.64 35.88
CA THR A 154 4.37 -3.54 34.82
C THR A 154 3.18 -2.94 34.06
N GLN A 155 2.20 -2.37 34.77
CA GLN A 155 1.05 -1.70 34.16
C GLN A 155 1.48 -0.49 33.31
N THR A 156 2.47 0.29 33.79
CA THR A 156 3.00 1.43 33.03
C THR A 156 3.67 0.96 31.75
N VAL A 157 4.49 -0.08 31.80
CA VAL A 157 5.13 -0.69 30.63
C VAL A 157 4.07 -1.15 29.63
N LEU A 158 3.08 -1.91 30.07
CA LEU A 158 2.01 -2.41 29.20
C LEU A 158 1.16 -1.28 28.58
N ARG A 159 1.01 -0.14 29.26
CA ARG A 159 0.30 1.03 28.73
C ARG A 159 1.10 1.82 27.70
N THR A 160 2.45 1.80 27.80
CA THR A 160 3.34 2.59 26.91
C THR A 160 3.83 1.81 25.68
N ILE A 161 3.74 0.48 25.70
CA ILE A 161 4.05 -0.35 24.54
C ILE A 161 3.10 -0.02 23.40
N GLY A 162 3.66 0.23 22.21
CA GLY A 162 2.88 0.49 20.99
C GLY A 162 2.24 -0.75 20.37
N GLU A 163 2.53 -1.95 20.89
CA GLU A 163 1.88 -3.19 20.49
C GLU A 163 0.62 -3.42 21.30
N GLY A 164 -0.42 -3.94 20.68
CA GLY A 164 -1.63 -4.37 21.35
C GLY A 164 -1.35 -5.64 22.16
N VAL A 165 -1.66 -5.62 23.44
CA VAL A 165 -1.51 -6.77 24.36
C VAL A 165 -2.88 -7.12 24.90
N VAL A 166 -3.22 -8.40 24.80
CA VAL A 166 -4.44 -8.99 25.34
C VAL A 166 -4.06 -10.19 26.20
N GLU A 167 -4.61 -10.25 27.41
CA GLU A 167 -4.47 -11.42 28.27
C GLU A 167 -5.82 -12.13 28.42
N ALA A 168 -5.79 -13.45 28.32
CA ALA A 168 -6.96 -14.29 28.51
C ALA A 168 -6.66 -15.41 29.54
N ASP A 169 -7.70 -15.86 30.23
CA ASP A 169 -7.62 -16.95 31.20
C ASP A 169 -7.56 -18.32 30.50
N GLY A 170 -7.49 -19.40 31.30
CA GLY A 170 -7.50 -20.79 30.81
C GLY A 170 -8.78 -21.18 30.03
N HIS A 171 -9.85 -20.42 30.14
CA HIS A 171 -11.08 -20.54 29.35
C HIS A 171 -11.09 -19.62 28.13
N GLN A 172 -9.95 -19.00 27.80
CA GLN A 172 -9.77 -18.07 26.68
C GLN A 172 -10.64 -16.80 26.79
N ARG A 173 -11.03 -16.39 28.00
CA ARG A 173 -11.79 -15.16 28.24
C ARG A 173 -10.85 -14.02 28.53
N ILE A 174 -11.04 -12.91 27.83
CA ILE A 174 -10.25 -11.70 27.95
C ILE A 174 -10.45 -11.07 29.35
N PHE A 175 -9.36 -10.87 30.09
CA PHE A 175 -9.41 -10.13 31.35
C PHE A 175 -8.52 -8.87 31.37
N PHE A 176 -7.64 -8.73 30.37
CA PHE A 176 -6.82 -7.53 30.21
C PHE A 176 -6.65 -7.18 28.74
N VAL A 177 -6.71 -5.89 28.45
CA VAL A 177 -6.32 -5.30 27.18
C VAL A 177 -5.58 -3.99 27.44
N ASN A 178 -4.51 -3.72 26.72
CA ASN A 178 -3.83 -2.45 26.84
C ASN A 178 -4.42 -1.40 25.88
N ARG A 179 -4.00 -0.15 26.07
CA ARG A 179 -4.49 0.98 25.27
C ARG A 179 -4.24 0.80 23.77
N ALA A 180 -3.05 0.32 23.40
CA ALA A 180 -2.71 0.11 21.99
C ALA A 180 -3.65 -0.90 21.31
N CYS A 181 -4.02 -1.98 22.00
CA CYS A 181 -5.00 -2.94 21.51
C CYS A 181 -6.36 -2.27 21.25
N LEU A 182 -6.86 -1.47 22.21
CA LEU A 182 -8.14 -0.76 22.05
C LEU A 182 -8.15 0.18 20.85
N GLU A 183 -7.04 0.90 20.63
CA GLU A 183 -6.86 1.79 19.47
C GLU A 183 -6.78 1.03 18.13
N MET A 184 -6.14 -0.15 18.12
CA MET A 184 -6.05 -1.00 16.91
C MET A 184 -7.39 -1.65 16.55
N VAL A 185 -8.11 -2.16 17.57
CA VAL A 185 -9.39 -2.86 17.38
C VAL A 185 -10.55 -1.87 17.23
N GLY A 186 -10.43 -0.67 17.85
CA GLY A 186 -11.45 0.38 17.83
C GLY A 186 -12.72 -0.01 18.57
N ARG A 187 -12.58 -0.75 19.70
CA ARG A 187 -13.67 -1.15 20.59
C ARG A 187 -13.33 -0.75 22.02
N PRO A 188 -14.32 -0.32 22.82
CA PRO A 188 -14.11 0.01 24.22
C PRO A 188 -13.77 -1.23 25.04
N GLU A 189 -12.99 -1.06 26.10
CA GLU A 189 -12.55 -2.13 26.99
C GLU A 189 -13.73 -2.94 27.57
N LEU A 190 -14.79 -2.25 27.98
CA LEU A 190 -16.01 -2.85 28.57
C LEU A 190 -16.70 -3.87 27.66
N ASP A 191 -16.56 -3.69 26.34
CA ASP A 191 -17.14 -4.61 25.35
C ASP A 191 -16.31 -5.88 25.17
N LEU A 192 -15.06 -5.88 25.61
CA LEU A 192 -14.09 -6.94 25.38
C LEU A 192 -13.90 -7.82 26.61
N ILE A 193 -13.90 -7.23 27.79
CA ILE A 193 -13.66 -7.96 29.04
C ILE A 193 -14.73 -9.04 29.28
N GLY A 194 -14.28 -10.25 29.60
CA GLY A 194 -15.12 -11.45 29.81
C GLY A 194 -15.60 -12.13 28.54
N ARG A 195 -15.26 -11.60 27.35
CA ARG A 195 -15.57 -12.25 26.08
C ARG A 195 -14.48 -13.24 25.66
N PRO A 196 -14.83 -14.23 24.84
CA PRO A 196 -13.83 -15.10 24.23
C PRO A 196 -12.81 -14.31 23.41
N LEU A 197 -11.54 -14.71 23.45
CA LEU A 197 -10.43 -14.06 22.74
C LEU A 197 -10.67 -13.96 21.23
N VAL A 198 -11.34 -14.94 20.64
CA VAL A 198 -11.70 -14.98 19.22
C VAL A 198 -12.72 -13.91 18.81
N ASP A 199 -13.40 -13.30 19.78
CA ASP A 199 -14.37 -12.21 19.55
C ASP A 199 -13.72 -10.81 19.65
N LEU A 200 -12.38 -10.76 19.78
CA LEU A 200 -11.63 -9.50 19.84
C LEU A 200 -11.80 -8.68 18.55
N LEU A 201 -11.69 -9.34 17.41
CA LEU A 201 -11.83 -8.74 16.08
C LEU A 201 -13.26 -8.90 15.53
N THR A 202 -13.48 -8.40 14.34
CA THR A 202 -14.77 -8.51 13.63
C THR A 202 -15.08 -9.95 13.22
N ALA A 203 -16.35 -10.24 12.94
CA ALA A 203 -16.84 -11.57 12.56
C ALA A 203 -16.07 -12.16 11.35
N ASP A 204 -15.63 -11.33 10.42
CA ASP A 204 -14.90 -11.75 9.21
C ASP A 204 -13.55 -12.42 9.54
N HIS A 205 -12.93 -12.06 10.66
CA HIS A 205 -11.63 -12.59 11.09
C HIS A 205 -11.73 -13.72 12.13
N ARG A 206 -12.94 -13.96 12.62
CA ARG A 206 -13.19 -14.93 13.69
C ARG A 206 -12.77 -16.35 13.30
N ALA A 207 -13.12 -16.80 12.09
CA ALA A 207 -12.77 -18.13 11.61
C ALA A 207 -11.25 -18.36 11.59
N THR A 208 -10.51 -17.39 11.05
CA THR A 208 -9.04 -17.44 10.99
C THR A 208 -8.40 -17.42 12.38
N LEU A 209 -8.95 -16.61 13.30
CA LEU A 209 -8.49 -16.60 14.69
C LEU A 209 -8.75 -17.92 15.41
N VAL A 210 -9.93 -18.52 15.23
CA VAL A 210 -10.28 -19.82 15.80
C VAL A 210 -9.33 -20.90 15.30
N GLU A 211 -9.06 -20.95 14.00
CA GLU A 211 -8.15 -21.92 13.40
C GLU A 211 -6.71 -21.74 13.92
N THR A 212 -6.20 -20.49 13.91
CA THR A 212 -4.84 -20.21 14.36
C THR A 212 -4.66 -20.47 15.85
N LEU A 213 -5.63 -20.06 16.66
CA LEU A 213 -5.63 -20.35 18.09
C LEU A 213 -5.71 -21.85 18.35
N GLY A 214 -6.55 -22.59 17.60
CA GLY A 214 -6.66 -24.04 17.68
C GLY A 214 -5.33 -24.75 17.39
N ARG A 215 -4.60 -24.32 16.35
CA ARG A 215 -3.26 -24.84 16.03
C ARG A 215 -2.25 -24.54 17.14
N PHE A 216 -2.25 -23.31 17.65
CA PHE A 216 -1.39 -22.92 18.77
C PHE A 216 -1.66 -23.73 20.03
N LEU A 217 -2.92 -23.97 20.38
CA LEU A 217 -3.31 -24.78 21.56
C LEU A 217 -2.94 -26.25 21.41
N ALA A 218 -2.96 -26.79 20.19
CA ALA A 218 -2.58 -28.19 19.92
C ALA A 218 -1.07 -28.45 20.00
N ALA A 219 -0.23 -27.44 19.77
CA ALA A 219 1.23 -27.54 19.73
C ALA A 219 1.93 -26.36 20.40
N PRO A 220 1.79 -26.16 21.71
CA PRO A 220 2.26 -24.96 22.41
C PRO A 220 3.79 -24.78 22.48
N GLN A 221 4.56 -25.80 22.07
CA GLN A 221 6.03 -25.77 22.05
C GLN A 221 6.60 -25.28 20.69
N HIS A 222 5.78 -25.16 19.66
CA HIS A 222 6.21 -24.59 18.38
C HIS A 222 6.15 -23.06 18.44
N PRO A 223 7.04 -22.37 17.69
CA PRO A 223 6.94 -20.91 17.56
C PRO A 223 5.52 -20.56 17.12
N ALA A 224 4.93 -19.58 17.82
CA ALA A 224 3.56 -19.17 17.58
C ALA A 224 3.33 -18.88 16.09
N ASP A 225 2.33 -19.52 15.51
CA ASP A 225 1.88 -19.21 14.17
C ASP A 225 1.55 -17.71 14.09
N VAL A 226 2.27 -17.01 13.23
CA VAL A 226 2.04 -15.58 12.97
C VAL A 226 0.92 -15.47 11.96
N VAL A 227 -0.16 -14.81 12.32
CA VAL A 227 -1.27 -14.53 11.41
C VAL A 227 -1.29 -13.03 11.09
N THR A 228 -1.37 -12.71 9.80
CA THR A 228 -1.53 -11.33 9.34
C THR A 228 -2.94 -11.12 8.83
N LEU A 229 -3.66 -10.16 9.40
CA LEU A 229 -5.05 -9.85 9.06
C LEU A 229 -5.20 -8.38 8.71
N LYS A 230 -6.00 -8.10 7.68
CA LYS A 230 -6.37 -6.72 7.32
C LYS A 230 -7.62 -6.33 8.09
N CYS A 231 -7.45 -5.51 9.12
CA CYS A 231 -8.53 -5.07 9.99
C CYS A 231 -8.80 -3.57 9.78
N ARG A 232 -9.93 -3.22 9.18
CA ARG A 232 -10.24 -1.84 8.73
C ARG A 232 -9.14 -1.32 7.81
N ASP A 233 -8.48 -0.23 8.18
CA ASP A 233 -7.41 0.43 7.42
C ASP A 233 -6.02 -0.05 7.82
N ARG A 234 -5.92 -1.05 8.74
CA ARG A 234 -4.66 -1.55 9.30
C ARG A 234 -4.40 -2.98 8.90
N VAL A 235 -3.13 -3.30 8.80
CA VAL A 235 -2.63 -4.68 8.68
C VAL A 235 -2.05 -5.06 10.02
N LEU A 236 -2.69 -6.00 10.71
CA LEU A 236 -2.30 -6.47 12.03
C LEU A 236 -1.62 -7.83 11.94
N CYS A 237 -0.43 -7.92 12.51
CA CYS A 237 0.29 -9.15 12.73
C CYS A 237 -0.03 -9.65 14.15
N ILE A 238 -0.57 -10.87 14.28
CA ILE A 238 -1.05 -11.44 15.53
C ILE A 238 -0.21 -12.66 15.89
N THR A 239 0.23 -12.69 17.13
CA THR A 239 0.96 -13.80 17.73
C THR A 239 0.35 -14.21 19.06
N PHE A 240 0.44 -15.50 19.37
CA PHE A 240 0.00 -16.05 20.66
C PHE A 240 1.20 -16.52 21.48
N ALA A 241 1.10 -16.37 22.78
CA ALA A 241 2.11 -16.84 23.72
C ALA A 241 1.46 -17.38 25.00
N TRP A 242 2.02 -18.44 25.58
CA TRP A 242 1.61 -18.91 26.89
C TRP A 242 2.35 -18.16 27.99
N ILE A 243 1.62 -17.86 29.06
CA ILE A 243 2.25 -17.59 30.34
C ILE A 243 2.40 -18.94 31.03
N SER A 244 3.60 -19.49 31.01
CA SER A 244 3.93 -20.66 31.81
C SER A 244 4.85 -20.20 32.94
N PRO A 245 4.34 -20.14 34.14
CA PRO A 245 5.13 -20.52 35.29
C PRO A 245 4.32 -21.40 36.21
N ASN A 246 4.85 -22.61 36.45
CA ASN A 246 4.48 -23.44 37.57
C ASN A 246 2.97 -23.61 37.83
N ASP A 247 2.27 -24.28 36.92
CA ASP A 247 0.98 -24.98 37.07
C ASP A 247 -0.23 -24.29 37.78
N LEU A 248 -0.15 -23.07 38.22
CA LEU A 248 -1.23 -22.47 39.01
C LEU A 248 -2.11 -21.45 38.27
N THR A 249 -1.64 -20.92 37.17
CA THR A 249 -2.47 -20.03 36.29
C THR A 249 -2.01 -20.17 34.85
N GLN A 250 -2.70 -20.98 34.07
CA GLN A 250 -2.52 -20.98 32.63
C GLN A 250 -3.14 -19.73 32.05
N GLY A 251 -2.32 -18.81 31.56
CA GLY A 251 -2.75 -17.59 30.89
C GLY A 251 -2.31 -17.59 29.44
N LEU A 252 -3.11 -17.03 28.56
CA LEU A 252 -2.83 -16.87 27.15
C LEU A 252 -2.65 -15.38 26.83
N PHE A 253 -1.53 -15.03 26.20
CA PHE A 253 -1.30 -13.73 25.60
C PHE A 253 -1.60 -13.74 24.12
N MET A 254 -2.23 -12.68 23.63
CA MET A 254 -2.28 -12.33 22.23
C MET A 254 -1.60 -10.98 22.05
N ILE A 255 -0.63 -10.89 21.16
CA ILE A 255 0.10 -9.68 20.82
C ILE A 255 -0.32 -9.27 19.41
N LEU A 256 -0.74 -8.01 19.26
CA LEU A 256 -1.12 -7.40 18.00
C LEU A 256 -0.07 -6.33 17.64
N ARG A 257 0.56 -6.49 16.49
CA ARG A 257 1.49 -5.50 15.93
C ARG A 257 0.90 -4.88 14.69
N ASP A 258 0.82 -3.55 14.65
CA ASP A 258 0.46 -2.83 13.43
C ASP A 258 1.65 -2.83 12.46
N VAL A 259 1.48 -3.51 11.34
CA VAL A 259 2.48 -3.63 10.27
C VAL A 259 2.03 -2.95 8.98
N THR A 260 1.08 -2.03 9.06
CA THR A 260 0.47 -1.36 7.91
C THR A 260 1.51 -0.67 7.04
N ASP A 261 2.40 0.12 7.65
CA ASP A 261 3.44 0.84 6.92
C ASP A 261 4.48 -0.11 6.29
N LEU A 262 4.79 -1.20 6.99
CA LEU A 262 5.68 -2.23 6.46
C LEU A 262 5.06 -2.95 5.27
N ALA A 263 3.78 -3.32 5.36
CA ALA A 263 3.06 -3.97 4.27
C ALA A 263 2.99 -3.07 3.02
N ARG A 264 2.69 -1.78 3.18
CA ARG A 264 2.70 -0.81 2.07
C ARG A 264 4.08 -0.71 1.41
N LYS A 265 5.14 -0.59 2.22
CA LYS A 265 6.51 -0.53 1.68
C LYS A 265 6.90 -1.79 0.90
N ILE A 266 6.47 -2.96 1.37
CA ILE A 266 6.71 -4.23 0.65
C ILE A 266 5.99 -4.23 -0.70
N GLU A 267 4.72 -3.77 -0.76
CA GLU A 267 3.96 -3.65 -2.00
C GLU A 267 4.62 -2.66 -2.97
N GLU A 268 5.05 -1.49 -2.49
CA GLU A 268 5.75 -0.48 -3.30
C GLU A 268 7.09 -1.02 -3.85
N LEU A 269 7.88 -1.69 -3.01
CA LEU A 269 9.14 -2.30 -3.42
C LEU A 269 8.94 -3.42 -4.44
N SER A 270 7.90 -4.25 -4.28
CA SER A 270 7.56 -5.31 -5.22
C SER A 270 7.16 -4.73 -6.57
N ALA A 271 6.32 -3.69 -6.60
CA ALA A 271 5.93 -3.01 -7.84
C ALA A 271 7.12 -2.33 -8.54
N LEU A 272 8.04 -1.72 -7.78
CA LEU A 272 9.25 -1.13 -8.32
C LEU A 272 10.19 -2.19 -8.90
N ASN A 273 10.36 -3.30 -8.20
CA ASN A 273 11.20 -4.42 -8.64
C ASN A 273 10.67 -5.04 -9.94
N GLU A 274 9.36 -5.23 -10.06
CA GLU A 274 8.72 -5.70 -11.29
C GLU A 274 8.98 -4.74 -12.47
N ARG A 275 8.87 -3.43 -12.23
CA ARG A 275 9.18 -2.42 -13.26
C ARG A 275 10.64 -2.49 -13.70
N LEU A 276 11.57 -2.62 -12.73
CA LEU A 276 13.00 -2.75 -13.04
C LEU A 276 13.30 -4.02 -13.86
N GLN A 277 12.70 -5.15 -13.50
CA GLN A 277 12.87 -6.39 -14.25
C GLN A 277 12.35 -6.28 -15.69
N ASN A 278 11.17 -5.68 -15.87
CA ASN A 278 10.60 -5.44 -17.20
C ASN A 278 11.49 -4.51 -18.05
N MET A 279 12.07 -3.46 -17.44
CA MET A 279 13.01 -2.57 -18.13
C MET A 279 14.30 -3.31 -18.53
N ASP A 280 14.85 -4.13 -17.65
CA ASP A 280 16.07 -4.89 -17.93
C ASP A 280 15.86 -5.94 -19.04
N GLN A 281 14.72 -6.61 -19.01
CA GLN A 281 14.33 -7.53 -20.07
C GLN A 281 14.19 -6.83 -21.42
N MET A 282 13.46 -5.71 -21.48
CA MET A 282 13.33 -4.90 -22.70
C MET A 282 14.70 -4.44 -23.22
N ARG A 283 15.61 -4.02 -22.32
CA ARG A 283 16.98 -3.65 -22.68
C ARG A 283 17.76 -4.82 -23.29
N SER A 284 17.63 -6.00 -22.73
CA SER A 284 18.30 -7.21 -23.21
C SER A 284 17.78 -7.66 -24.57
N GLU A 285 16.47 -7.64 -24.77
CA GLU A 285 15.83 -7.94 -26.05
C GLU A 285 16.29 -6.94 -27.13
N LEU A 286 16.36 -5.66 -26.79
CA LEU A 286 16.84 -4.58 -27.65
C LEU A 286 18.29 -4.83 -28.10
N LEU A 287 19.19 -5.14 -27.16
CA LEU A 287 20.59 -5.43 -27.50
C LEU A 287 20.73 -6.64 -28.41
N THR A 288 19.93 -7.66 -28.19
CA THR A 288 19.94 -8.88 -29.05
C THR A 288 19.47 -8.56 -30.47
N MET A 289 18.37 -7.81 -30.59
CA MET A 289 17.81 -7.42 -31.89
C MET A 289 18.76 -6.49 -32.66
N VAL A 290 19.33 -5.47 -32.02
CA VAL A 290 20.32 -4.58 -32.61
C VAL A 290 21.53 -5.36 -33.11
N SER A 291 22.03 -6.31 -32.32
CA SER A 291 23.18 -7.13 -32.70
C SER A 291 22.88 -7.96 -33.94
N HIS A 292 21.71 -8.60 -34.03
CA HIS A 292 21.26 -9.36 -35.17
C HIS A 292 21.16 -8.49 -36.43
N ASP A 293 20.50 -7.33 -36.31
CA ASP A 293 20.24 -6.42 -37.43
C ASP A 293 21.50 -5.72 -37.95
N LEU A 294 22.52 -5.55 -37.10
CA LEU A 294 23.86 -5.08 -37.52
C LEU A 294 24.68 -6.20 -38.20
N HIS A 295 24.56 -7.45 -37.76
CA HIS A 295 25.31 -8.56 -38.32
C HIS A 295 24.91 -8.86 -39.76
N THR A 296 23.63 -8.79 -40.11
CA THR A 296 23.11 -9.11 -41.44
C THR A 296 23.75 -8.28 -42.56
N PRO A 297 23.69 -6.92 -42.54
CA PRO A 297 24.33 -6.09 -43.56
C PRO A 297 25.86 -6.21 -43.54
N LEU A 298 26.47 -6.38 -42.35
CA LEU A 298 27.92 -6.56 -42.24
C LEU A 298 28.38 -7.85 -42.94
N THR A 299 27.63 -8.93 -42.78
CA THR A 299 27.91 -10.22 -43.47
C THR A 299 27.77 -10.09 -44.98
N ALA A 300 26.75 -9.35 -45.45
CA ALA A 300 26.57 -9.10 -46.89
C ALA A 300 27.72 -8.26 -47.48
N ILE A 301 28.18 -7.21 -46.78
CA ILE A 301 29.34 -6.41 -47.17
C ILE A 301 30.58 -7.30 -47.24
N LYS A 302 30.86 -8.05 -46.15
CA LYS A 302 32.02 -8.93 -46.07
C LYS A 302 32.01 -9.97 -47.18
N GLY A 303 30.90 -10.66 -47.41
CA GLY A 303 30.76 -11.66 -48.48
C GLY A 303 30.96 -11.06 -49.86
N SER A 304 30.40 -9.89 -50.17
CA SER A 304 30.61 -9.21 -51.43
C SER A 304 32.09 -8.85 -51.65
N LEU A 305 32.80 -8.40 -50.64
CA LEU A 305 34.22 -8.06 -50.69
C LEU A 305 35.13 -9.33 -50.81
N GLU A 306 34.78 -10.42 -50.12
CA GLU A 306 35.53 -11.69 -50.22
C GLU A 306 35.50 -12.26 -51.63
N VAL A 307 34.34 -12.24 -52.29
CA VAL A 307 34.20 -12.68 -53.69
C VAL A 307 35.05 -11.80 -54.62
N LEU A 308 35.02 -10.47 -54.43
CA LEU A 308 35.81 -9.53 -55.23
C LEU A 308 37.32 -9.68 -55.03
N LEU A 309 37.77 -10.13 -53.84
CA LEU A 309 39.20 -10.29 -53.53
C LEU A 309 39.78 -11.63 -53.94
N HIS A 310 38.98 -12.68 -54.00
CA HIS A 310 39.45 -14.05 -54.15
C HIS A 310 39.11 -14.68 -55.57
N GLU A 311 38.20 -14.06 -56.31
CA GLU A 311 37.82 -14.58 -57.65
C GLU A 311 38.10 -13.56 -58.73
N ALA A 312 38.49 -14.07 -59.94
CA ALA A 312 38.59 -13.26 -61.14
C ALA A 312 37.17 -12.97 -61.70
N VAL A 313 36.56 -11.94 -61.16
CA VAL A 313 35.12 -11.57 -61.39
C VAL A 313 35.06 -10.66 -62.62
N GLY A 314 34.09 -10.89 -63.49
CA GLY A 314 33.83 -10.00 -64.63
C GLY A 314 33.36 -8.62 -64.20
N VAL A 315 33.54 -7.58 -65.03
CA VAL A 315 33.26 -6.18 -64.69
C VAL A 315 31.80 -5.97 -64.28
N GLU A 316 30.85 -6.66 -64.88
CA GLU A 316 29.42 -6.55 -64.57
C GLU A 316 29.11 -7.06 -63.15
N LEU A 317 29.59 -8.25 -62.80
CA LEU A 317 29.41 -8.84 -61.45
C LEU A 317 30.17 -8.04 -60.40
N SER A 318 31.34 -7.49 -60.74
CA SER A 318 32.06 -6.57 -59.82
C SER A 318 31.25 -5.34 -59.48
N ARG A 319 30.55 -4.73 -60.45
CA ARG A 319 29.66 -3.58 -60.21
C ARG A 319 28.47 -3.95 -59.34
N GLU A 320 27.87 -5.12 -59.57
CA GLU A 320 26.75 -5.61 -58.80
C GLU A 320 27.15 -5.84 -57.33
N LEU A 321 28.27 -6.54 -57.09
CA LEU A 321 28.80 -6.80 -55.75
C LEU A 321 29.17 -5.50 -54.98
N LEU A 322 29.79 -4.54 -55.67
CA LEU A 322 30.07 -3.22 -55.12
C LEU A 322 28.77 -2.47 -54.76
N GLY A 323 27.75 -2.56 -55.62
CA GLY A 323 26.43 -1.99 -55.37
C GLY A 323 25.75 -2.60 -54.14
N ILE A 324 25.85 -3.94 -53.97
CA ILE A 324 25.34 -4.63 -52.78
C ILE A 324 26.08 -4.17 -51.52
N ALA A 325 27.42 -4.11 -51.58
CA ALA A 325 28.23 -3.66 -50.45
C ALA A 325 27.91 -2.21 -50.07
N GLN A 326 27.79 -1.30 -51.02
CA GLN A 326 27.45 0.10 -50.81
C GLN A 326 26.05 0.23 -50.17
N LYS A 327 25.03 -0.45 -50.72
CA LYS A 327 23.67 -0.42 -50.21
C LYS A 327 23.59 -0.87 -48.73
N ASN A 328 24.34 -1.93 -48.39
CA ASN A 328 24.39 -2.45 -47.02
C ASN A 328 25.19 -1.54 -46.07
N ALA A 329 26.26 -0.88 -46.57
CA ALA A 329 26.99 0.12 -45.80
C ALA A 329 26.11 1.33 -45.47
N ASP A 330 25.34 1.85 -46.43
CA ASP A 330 24.39 2.94 -46.22
C ASP A 330 23.26 2.56 -45.24
N ARG A 331 22.83 1.30 -45.30
CA ARG A 331 21.84 0.76 -44.35
C ARG A 331 22.40 0.72 -42.92
N LEU A 332 23.63 0.23 -42.74
CA LEU A 332 24.31 0.14 -41.45
C LEU A 332 24.54 1.54 -40.84
N PHE A 333 24.96 2.51 -41.68
CA PHE A 333 25.13 3.88 -41.27
C PHE A 333 23.82 4.49 -40.74
N ARG A 334 22.70 4.28 -41.44
CA ARG A 334 21.38 4.73 -40.99
C ARG A 334 20.98 4.08 -39.65
N MET A 335 21.19 2.79 -39.48
CA MET A 335 20.90 2.08 -38.23
C MET A 335 21.68 2.64 -37.06
N VAL A 336 22.99 2.85 -37.20
CA VAL A 336 23.83 3.44 -36.16
C VAL A 336 23.35 4.83 -35.80
N SER A 337 23.00 5.66 -36.81
CA SER A 337 22.46 6.99 -36.59
C SER A 337 21.14 6.96 -35.81
N ASP A 338 20.22 6.06 -36.20
CA ASP A 338 18.93 5.88 -35.52
C ASP A 338 19.11 5.46 -34.05
N ILE A 339 20.04 4.56 -33.74
CA ILE A 339 20.37 4.11 -32.39
C ILE A 339 20.96 5.27 -31.55
N LEU A 340 21.88 6.06 -32.13
CA LEU A 340 22.46 7.20 -31.45
C LEU A 340 21.41 8.30 -31.17
N ASP A 341 20.49 8.52 -32.10
CA ASP A 341 19.38 9.45 -31.92
C ASP A 341 18.47 8.97 -30.80
N LEU A 342 18.10 7.68 -30.76
CA LEU A 342 17.31 7.09 -29.69
C LEU A 342 17.99 7.25 -28.31
N ALA A 343 19.29 6.96 -28.23
CA ALA A 343 20.06 7.10 -27.00
C ALA A 343 20.12 8.55 -26.49
N ARG A 344 20.18 9.53 -27.42
CA ARG A 344 20.12 10.97 -27.06
C ARG A 344 18.75 11.39 -26.56
N ILE A 345 17.69 10.87 -27.16
CA ILE A 345 16.30 11.08 -26.73
C ILE A 345 16.09 10.54 -25.30
N GLU A 346 16.52 9.31 -25.03
CA GLU A 346 16.39 8.68 -23.71
C GLU A 346 17.18 9.41 -22.62
N ALA A 347 18.36 9.93 -22.96
CA ALA A 347 19.17 10.68 -22.00
C ALA A 347 18.64 12.09 -21.72
N GLY A 348 17.53 12.51 -22.33
CA GLY A 348 17.01 13.88 -22.19
C GLY A 348 18.03 14.96 -22.66
N ARG A 349 19.04 14.54 -23.43
CA ARG A 349 20.15 15.39 -23.88
C ARG A 349 19.93 16.00 -25.24
N PHE A 350 18.68 16.13 -25.64
CA PHE A 350 18.36 16.85 -26.88
C PHE A 350 18.69 18.33 -26.69
N ARG A 351 19.76 18.82 -27.33
CA ARG A 351 20.02 20.26 -27.42
C ARG A 351 18.95 20.86 -28.33
N ARG A 352 18.00 21.56 -27.74
CA ARG A 352 16.97 22.32 -28.46
C ARG A 352 17.63 23.45 -29.25
N ARG A 353 17.96 23.20 -30.49
CA ARG A 353 18.29 24.29 -31.41
C ARG A 353 16.98 24.79 -32.04
N ARG A 354 16.32 25.71 -31.37
CA ARG A 354 15.09 26.32 -31.89
C ARG A 354 15.45 27.48 -32.82
N GLU A 355 15.17 27.31 -34.10
CA GLU A 355 15.32 28.33 -35.11
C GLU A 355 13.97 28.47 -35.84
N PRO A 356 13.56 29.70 -36.26
CA PRO A 356 12.36 29.84 -37.06
C PRO A 356 12.61 29.22 -38.45
N PHE A 357 11.67 28.38 -38.90
CA PHE A 357 11.72 27.75 -40.21
C PHE A 357 10.35 27.71 -40.89
N ASP A 358 10.37 27.70 -42.23
CA ASP A 358 9.19 27.55 -43.07
C ASP A 358 8.98 26.06 -43.40
N VAL A 359 7.85 25.48 -42.90
CA VAL A 359 7.47 24.08 -43.10
C VAL A 359 7.27 23.76 -44.58
N VAL A 360 6.74 24.67 -45.39
CA VAL A 360 6.49 24.45 -46.82
C VAL A 360 7.78 24.36 -47.58
N THR A 361 8.72 25.26 -47.30
CA THR A 361 10.07 25.24 -47.91
C THR A 361 10.80 23.92 -47.52
N LEU A 362 10.70 23.49 -46.28
CA LEU A 362 11.29 22.26 -45.81
C LEU A 362 10.69 21.03 -46.51
N LEU A 363 9.36 20.96 -46.64
CA LEU A 363 8.67 19.87 -47.34
C LEU A 363 9.01 19.86 -48.82
N ARG A 364 9.06 20.99 -49.50
CA ARG A 364 9.49 21.07 -50.90
C ARG A 364 10.90 20.53 -51.09
N GLY A 365 11.86 20.97 -50.28
CA GLY A 365 13.23 20.45 -50.32
C GLY A 365 13.31 18.95 -50.08
N THR A 366 12.48 18.42 -49.16
CA THR A 366 12.42 16.96 -48.88
C THR A 366 11.81 16.18 -50.04
N ILE A 367 10.73 16.68 -50.65
CA ILE A 367 10.10 16.09 -51.85
C ILE A 367 11.08 16.10 -53.03
N ASP A 368 11.79 17.19 -53.23
CA ASP A 368 12.77 17.29 -54.34
C ASP A 368 13.91 16.28 -54.21
N ARG A 369 14.40 16.03 -52.99
CA ARG A 369 15.42 14.99 -52.74
C ARG A 369 14.90 13.57 -52.97
N LEU A 370 13.63 13.30 -52.68
CA LEU A 370 13.00 12.01 -52.85
C LEU A 370 12.39 11.83 -54.25
N ARG A 371 12.41 12.88 -55.11
CA ARG A 371 11.78 12.90 -56.42
C ARG A 371 12.25 11.74 -57.31
N ARG A 372 13.55 11.47 -57.32
CA ARG A 372 14.11 10.35 -58.12
C ARG A 372 13.54 9.00 -57.68
N MET A 373 13.44 8.77 -56.37
CA MET A 373 12.90 7.53 -55.83
C MET A 373 11.41 7.35 -56.16
N ALA A 374 10.65 8.44 -56.13
CA ALA A 374 9.25 8.45 -56.55
C ALA A 374 9.08 8.19 -58.04
N GLN A 375 9.93 8.84 -58.90
CA GLN A 375 9.91 8.67 -60.38
C GLN A 375 10.26 7.26 -60.80
N GLU A 376 11.25 6.62 -60.17
CA GLU A 376 11.63 5.21 -60.45
C GLU A 376 10.48 4.22 -60.18
N ARG A 377 9.51 4.64 -59.34
CA ARG A 377 8.29 3.89 -59.04
C ARG A 377 7.02 4.44 -59.69
N GLU A 378 7.16 5.45 -60.56
CA GLU A 378 6.04 6.14 -61.23
C GLU A 378 5.01 6.71 -60.27
N ILE A 379 5.43 7.14 -59.05
CA ILE A 379 4.57 7.69 -58.02
C ILE A 379 4.47 9.21 -58.20
N THR A 380 3.23 9.71 -58.18
CA THR A 380 2.95 11.17 -58.22
C THR A 380 2.94 11.70 -56.80
N VAL A 381 3.71 12.77 -56.52
CA VAL A 381 3.74 13.45 -55.23
C VAL A 381 3.25 14.86 -55.39
N THR A 382 2.15 15.23 -54.68
CA THR A 382 1.55 16.58 -54.67
C THR A 382 1.74 17.24 -53.32
N LEU A 383 1.99 18.57 -53.33
CA LEU A 383 2.07 19.38 -52.12
C LEU A 383 1.05 20.51 -52.23
N THR A 384 0.11 20.53 -51.31
CA THR A 384 -0.91 21.56 -51.17
C THR A 384 -0.70 22.30 -49.83
N ALA A 385 -0.51 23.59 -49.89
CA ALA A 385 -0.31 24.46 -48.73
C ALA A 385 -0.94 25.83 -48.96
N PRO A 386 -1.42 26.54 -47.92
CA PRO A 386 -1.83 27.95 -48.00
C PRO A 386 -0.64 28.85 -48.33
N ASP A 387 -0.92 30.00 -48.98
CA ASP A 387 0.12 30.96 -49.39
C ASP A 387 0.74 31.72 -48.21
N ASP A 388 -0.04 31.96 -47.15
CA ASP A 388 0.36 32.73 -45.95
C ASP A 388 0.48 31.84 -44.71
N LEU A 389 1.56 31.06 -44.58
CA LEU A 389 1.86 30.30 -43.37
C LEU A 389 2.90 31.02 -42.51
N THR A 390 2.60 31.11 -41.23
CA THR A 390 3.54 31.60 -40.23
C THR A 390 4.69 30.62 -40.02
N ALA A 391 5.93 31.13 -39.98
CA ALA A 391 7.08 30.33 -39.60
C ALA A 391 6.87 29.69 -38.20
N VAL A 392 7.33 28.46 -38.02
CA VAL A 392 7.33 27.76 -36.76
C VAL A 392 8.75 27.72 -36.18
N SER A 393 8.87 27.58 -34.88
CA SER A 393 10.17 27.49 -34.20
C SER A 393 10.51 26.06 -33.85
N GLY A 394 11.68 25.59 -34.25
CA GLY A 394 12.11 24.20 -33.98
C GLY A 394 13.48 23.88 -34.56
N ASP A 395 13.88 22.64 -34.42
CA ASP A 395 15.09 22.08 -35.03
C ASP A 395 14.78 21.62 -36.45
N THR A 396 15.17 22.48 -37.42
CA THR A 396 14.92 22.25 -38.85
C THR A 396 15.46 20.90 -39.33
N LEU A 397 16.64 20.50 -38.89
CA LEU A 397 17.27 19.22 -39.28
C LEU A 397 16.48 18.02 -38.80
N ARG A 398 15.94 18.11 -37.57
CA ARG A 398 15.13 17.03 -36.99
C ARG A 398 13.75 16.94 -37.63
N MET A 399 13.12 18.05 -37.89
CA MET A 399 11.84 18.07 -38.63
C MET A 399 12.02 17.58 -40.05
N GLU A 400 13.15 17.87 -40.69
CA GLU A 400 13.53 17.31 -42.00
C GLU A 400 13.65 15.79 -41.91
N GLN A 401 14.26 15.23 -40.84
CA GLN A 401 14.34 13.81 -40.60
C GLN A 401 12.94 13.16 -40.48
N VAL A 402 12.02 13.82 -39.76
CA VAL A 402 10.62 13.37 -39.62
C VAL A 402 9.96 13.28 -41.00
N PHE A 403 10.00 14.34 -41.82
CA PHE A 403 9.35 14.34 -43.13
C PHE A 403 10.04 13.40 -44.11
N THR A 404 11.36 13.26 -44.06
CA THR A 404 12.10 12.30 -44.87
C THR A 404 11.68 10.87 -44.56
N ASN A 405 11.46 10.56 -43.28
CA ASN A 405 11.00 9.24 -42.84
C ASN A 405 9.55 8.96 -43.26
N LEU A 406 8.64 9.92 -43.06
CA LEU A 406 7.23 9.76 -43.45
C LEU A 406 7.06 9.64 -44.97
N LEU A 407 7.68 10.53 -45.74
CA LEU A 407 7.63 10.50 -47.21
C LEU A 407 8.36 9.27 -47.77
N GLY A 408 9.50 8.88 -47.20
CA GLY A 408 10.20 7.67 -47.56
C GLY A 408 9.34 6.42 -47.33
N ASN A 409 8.61 6.35 -46.22
CA ASN A 409 7.66 5.28 -45.96
C ASN A 409 6.50 5.31 -46.96
N ALA A 410 5.91 6.47 -47.21
CA ALA A 410 4.85 6.61 -48.22
C ALA A 410 5.28 6.08 -49.60
N ILE A 411 6.45 6.50 -50.10
CA ILE A 411 6.99 6.03 -51.40
C ILE A 411 7.26 4.51 -51.37
N LYS A 412 7.73 3.99 -50.25
CA LYS A 412 8.09 2.59 -50.07
C LYS A 412 6.88 1.67 -50.11
N PHE A 413 5.78 2.07 -49.49
CA PHE A 413 4.59 1.25 -49.32
C PHE A 413 3.49 1.53 -50.37
N THR A 414 3.66 2.55 -51.20
CA THR A 414 2.78 2.82 -52.35
C THR A 414 3.16 1.94 -53.55
N PRO A 415 2.19 1.26 -54.16
CA PRO A 415 2.41 0.52 -55.39
C PRO A 415 2.87 1.43 -56.55
N ARG A 416 3.47 0.83 -57.55
CA ARG A 416 3.87 1.55 -58.77
C ARG A 416 2.67 2.24 -59.43
N GLY A 417 2.82 3.50 -59.81
CA GLY A 417 1.75 4.32 -60.40
C GLY A 417 0.76 4.92 -59.36
N GLY A 418 1.04 4.79 -58.06
CA GLY A 418 0.20 5.36 -57.03
C GLY A 418 0.44 6.86 -56.76
N GLU A 419 -0.25 7.40 -55.77
CA GLU A 419 -0.27 8.84 -55.44
C GLU A 419 0.08 9.08 -53.99
N ILE A 420 0.78 10.18 -53.72
CA ILE A 420 1.08 10.70 -52.36
C ILE A 420 0.68 12.17 -52.30
N ASP A 421 -0.21 12.50 -51.40
CA ASP A 421 -0.67 13.86 -51.16
C ASP A 421 -0.13 14.41 -49.85
N VAL A 422 0.60 15.50 -49.91
CA VAL A 422 1.09 16.22 -48.73
C VAL A 422 0.26 17.49 -48.59
N THR A 423 -0.44 17.63 -47.46
CA THR A 423 -1.28 18.78 -47.20
C THR A 423 -0.84 19.49 -45.92
N VAL A 424 -0.65 20.80 -45.97
CA VAL A 424 -0.37 21.65 -44.82
C VAL A 424 -1.60 22.51 -44.55
N LYS A 425 -2.08 22.49 -43.30
CA LYS A 425 -3.24 23.27 -42.83
C LYS A 425 -2.85 24.11 -41.62
N ASP A 426 -3.31 25.32 -41.61
CA ASP A 426 -3.23 26.19 -40.42
C ASP A 426 -4.45 25.95 -39.54
N THR A 427 -4.22 25.47 -38.30
CA THR A 427 -5.30 25.24 -37.34
C THR A 427 -5.37 26.31 -36.24
N GLY A 428 -4.62 27.41 -36.42
CA GLY A 428 -4.51 28.53 -35.46
C GLY A 428 -3.32 28.31 -34.50
N PRO A 429 -3.41 27.52 -33.46
CA PRO A 429 -2.31 27.31 -32.51
C PRO A 429 -1.18 26.43 -33.05
N GLU A 430 -1.48 25.58 -34.05
CA GLU A 430 -0.57 24.57 -34.60
C GLU A 430 -0.64 24.57 -36.14
N LEU A 431 0.41 24.12 -36.79
CA LEU A 431 0.36 23.67 -38.19
C LEU A 431 0.13 22.18 -38.23
N LEU A 432 -0.83 21.74 -39.03
CA LEU A 432 -1.10 20.32 -39.29
C LEU A 432 -0.53 19.95 -40.65
N VAL A 433 0.39 18.97 -40.66
CA VAL A 433 0.92 18.35 -41.88
C VAL A 433 0.32 16.96 -42.00
N GLU A 434 -0.33 16.69 -43.11
CA GLU A 434 -0.89 15.40 -43.49
C GLU A 434 -0.04 14.84 -44.66
N VAL A 435 0.44 13.60 -44.50
CA VAL A 435 1.11 12.82 -45.58
C VAL A 435 0.24 11.61 -45.83
N ARG A 436 -0.49 11.64 -46.93
CA ARG A 436 -1.42 10.58 -47.35
C ARG A 436 -0.83 9.81 -48.52
N ASP A 437 -0.85 8.48 -48.44
CA ASP A 437 -0.45 7.57 -49.51
C ASP A 437 -1.63 6.70 -49.96
N SER A 438 -1.60 6.27 -51.23
CA SER A 438 -2.52 5.29 -51.83
C SER A 438 -1.99 3.87 -51.72
N GLY A 439 -1.24 3.55 -50.67
CA GLY A 439 -0.53 2.31 -50.47
C GLY A 439 -1.37 1.15 -49.95
N VAL A 440 -0.67 0.11 -49.49
CA VAL A 440 -1.29 -1.13 -49.00
C VAL A 440 -2.11 -0.96 -47.75
N GLY A 441 -1.90 0.13 -47.01
CA GLY A 441 -2.55 0.39 -45.70
C GLY A 441 -2.02 -0.48 -44.58
N ILE A 442 -2.49 -0.17 -43.35
CA ILE A 442 -2.07 -0.78 -42.09
C ILE A 442 -3.29 -1.42 -41.44
N PRO A 443 -3.24 -2.70 -41.02
CA PRO A 443 -4.33 -3.33 -40.26
C PRO A 443 -4.56 -2.64 -38.92
N LYS A 444 -5.83 -2.57 -38.50
CA LYS A 444 -6.24 -1.86 -37.27
C LYS A 444 -5.49 -2.31 -36.01
N GLU A 445 -5.21 -3.60 -35.90
CA GLU A 445 -4.50 -4.22 -34.78
C GLU A 445 -3.04 -3.76 -34.60
N HIS A 446 -2.48 -3.11 -35.65
CA HIS A 446 -1.11 -2.61 -35.63
C HIS A 446 -1.00 -1.09 -35.44
N LEU A 447 -2.11 -0.33 -35.62
CA LEU A 447 -2.09 1.14 -35.59
C LEU A 447 -1.54 1.73 -34.29
N ASP A 448 -1.88 1.16 -33.17
CA ASP A 448 -1.41 1.62 -31.84
C ASP A 448 0.07 1.33 -31.61
N ARG A 449 0.63 0.35 -32.33
CA ARG A 449 1.98 -0.16 -32.13
C ARG A 449 3.01 0.28 -33.15
N ILE A 450 2.61 0.87 -34.27
CA ILE A 450 3.58 1.25 -35.33
C ILE A 450 4.57 2.34 -34.88
N PHE A 451 4.27 3.06 -33.80
CA PHE A 451 5.16 4.02 -33.16
C PHE A 451 6.02 3.41 -32.05
N ASP A 452 5.80 2.12 -31.72
CA ASP A 452 6.64 1.41 -30.76
C ASP A 452 8.02 1.17 -31.38
N ARG A 453 9.03 1.18 -30.55
CA ARG A 453 10.42 0.95 -30.96
C ARG A 453 10.58 -0.46 -31.54
N PHE A 454 11.28 -0.56 -32.66
CA PHE A 454 11.56 -1.82 -33.37
C PHE A 454 10.31 -2.56 -33.86
N TYR A 455 9.13 -1.98 -33.74
CA TYR A 455 7.93 -2.61 -34.20
C TYR A 455 7.81 -2.54 -35.72
N ARG A 456 7.43 -3.67 -36.32
CA ARG A 456 7.17 -3.81 -37.75
C ARG A 456 5.85 -4.56 -37.94
N ALA A 457 4.91 -3.93 -38.62
CA ALA A 457 3.67 -4.61 -38.97
C ALA A 457 3.92 -5.72 -40.00
N PRO A 458 3.38 -6.94 -39.85
CA PRO A 458 3.45 -7.99 -40.87
C PRO A 458 2.80 -7.50 -42.15
N MET A 459 3.47 -7.71 -43.29
CA MET A 459 2.93 -7.27 -44.57
C MET A 459 2.10 -8.38 -45.23
N PRO A 460 0.93 -8.08 -45.81
CA PRO A 460 0.06 -9.06 -46.46
C PRO A 460 0.72 -9.78 -47.67
N THR A 461 1.76 -9.19 -48.25
CA THR A 461 2.38 -9.65 -49.52
C THR A 461 3.60 -10.55 -49.33
N GLY A 462 3.97 -10.93 -48.10
CA GLY A 462 5.11 -11.84 -47.83
C GLY A 462 6.49 -11.29 -48.24
N SER A 463 6.59 -10.07 -48.79
CA SER A 463 7.86 -9.42 -49.08
C SER A 463 8.41 -8.75 -47.82
N GLU A 464 9.60 -9.12 -47.38
CA GLU A 464 10.35 -8.42 -46.36
C GLU A 464 10.68 -7.01 -46.84
N VAL A 465 9.88 -6.05 -46.40
CA VAL A 465 10.15 -4.64 -46.69
C VAL A 465 11.21 -4.14 -45.72
N GLU A 466 12.41 -3.80 -46.21
CA GLU A 466 13.55 -3.35 -45.40
C GLU A 466 13.21 -2.16 -44.47
N GLY A 467 13.58 -2.23 -43.20
CA GLY A 467 13.43 -1.13 -42.24
C GLY A 467 13.93 -1.50 -40.85
N THR A 468 14.36 -0.51 -40.06
CA THR A 468 14.89 -0.66 -38.70
C THR A 468 13.81 -0.79 -37.65
N GLY A 469 12.56 -0.40 -37.94
CA GLY A 469 11.50 -0.25 -36.94
C GLY A 469 11.70 0.93 -35.97
N LEU A 470 12.75 1.74 -36.17
CA LEU A 470 13.05 2.92 -35.34
C LEU A 470 12.51 4.23 -35.94
N GLY A 471 12.33 4.32 -37.24
CA GLY A 471 12.01 5.56 -37.91
C GLY A 471 10.75 6.25 -37.36
N LEU A 472 9.64 5.52 -37.20
CA LEU A 472 8.39 6.12 -36.69
C LEU A 472 8.46 6.46 -35.20
N SER A 473 9.19 5.67 -34.39
CA SER A 473 9.39 6.00 -32.97
C SER A 473 10.27 7.23 -32.77
N ILE A 474 11.27 7.43 -33.65
CA ILE A 474 12.08 8.66 -33.69
C ILE A 474 11.22 9.84 -34.12
N CYS A 475 10.36 9.69 -35.17
CA CYS A 475 9.42 10.73 -35.59
C CYS A 475 8.52 11.16 -34.42
N LYS A 476 7.96 10.20 -33.69
CA LYS A 476 7.11 10.49 -32.51
C LYS A 476 7.87 11.29 -31.46
N ALA A 477 9.05 10.84 -31.07
CA ALA A 477 9.86 11.52 -30.07
C ALA A 477 10.26 12.94 -30.50
N VAL A 478 10.66 13.13 -31.76
CA VAL A 478 11.01 14.47 -32.29
C VAL A 478 9.80 15.39 -32.29
N VAL A 479 8.64 14.93 -32.75
CA VAL A 479 7.41 15.74 -32.81
C VAL A 479 6.92 16.10 -31.42
N GLU A 480 6.90 15.15 -30.48
CA GLU A 480 6.51 15.39 -29.08
C GLU A 480 7.45 16.38 -28.39
N GLU A 481 8.74 16.33 -28.67
CA GLU A 481 9.71 17.29 -28.13
C GLU A 481 9.50 18.72 -28.68
N HIS A 482 8.96 18.83 -29.89
CA HIS A 482 8.55 20.12 -30.47
C HIS A 482 7.17 20.60 -30.00
N GLY A 483 6.56 19.87 -29.04
CA GLY A 483 5.24 20.19 -28.47
C GLY A 483 4.07 19.84 -29.39
N GLY A 484 4.33 19.05 -30.44
CA GLY A 484 3.33 18.57 -31.38
C GLY A 484 2.85 17.15 -31.07
N ARG A 485 2.04 16.61 -31.97
CA ARG A 485 1.52 15.23 -31.92
C ARG A 485 1.67 14.57 -33.29
N ILE A 486 1.89 13.25 -33.29
CA ILE A 486 1.89 12.42 -34.51
C ILE A 486 0.91 11.27 -34.33
N TRP A 487 0.10 10.99 -35.35
CA TRP A 487 -0.80 9.83 -35.38
C TRP A 487 -1.02 9.37 -36.82
N VAL A 488 -1.74 8.25 -37.00
CA VAL A 488 -2.02 7.64 -38.30
C VAL A 488 -3.48 7.25 -38.40
N GLU A 489 -4.03 7.40 -39.57
CA GLU A 489 -5.30 6.81 -40.00
C GLU A 489 -5.04 5.94 -41.24
N SER A 490 -5.47 4.69 -41.21
CA SER A 490 -5.17 3.76 -42.31
C SER A 490 -6.25 2.71 -42.47
N GLN A 491 -6.43 2.29 -43.70
CA GLN A 491 -7.30 1.18 -44.08
C GLN A 491 -6.58 0.29 -45.09
N VAL A 492 -6.54 -1.01 -44.81
CA VAL A 492 -5.94 -2.00 -45.74
C VAL A 492 -6.54 -1.86 -47.13
N GLY A 493 -5.68 -1.76 -48.16
CA GLY A 493 -6.03 -1.59 -49.55
C GLY A 493 -6.50 -0.17 -49.96
N ARG A 494 -6.51 0.79 -49.03
CA ARG A 494 -6.83 2.20 -49.32
C ARG A 494 -5.71 3.19 -49.00
N GLY A 495 -4.62 2.69 -48.40
CA GLY A 495 -3.48 3.52 -48.01
C GLY A 495 -3.51 4.00 -46.58
N SER A 496 -2.58 4.90 -46.28
CA SER A 496 -2.42 5.50 -44.93
C SER A 496 -2.30 7.02 -45.00
N ALA A 497 -2.74 7.68 -43.95
CA ALA A 497 -2.54 9.11 -43.73
C ALA A 497 -1.84 9.32 -42.39
N PHE A 498 -0.62 9.83 -42.42
CA PHE A 498 0.14 10.24 -41.25
C PHE A 498 -0.06 11.73 -41.00
N PHE A 499 -0.34 12.07 -39.77
CA PHE A 499 -0.60 13.44 -39.33
C PHE A 499 0.46 13.88 -38.33
N VAL A 500 0.99 15.08 -38.50
CA VAL A 500 1.96 15.72 -37.62
C VAL A 500 1.49 17.11 -37.28
N THR A 501 1.36 17.46 -36.01
CA THR A 501 1.17 18.84 -35.59
C THR A 501 2.50 19.45 -35.14
N ILE A 502 2.68 20.75 -35.45
CA ILE A 502 3.83 21.53 -35.04
C ILE A 502 3.29 22.80 -34.36
N ALA A 503 3.62 22.96 -33.07
CA ALA A 503 3.17 24.12 -32.32
C ALA A 503 3.77 25.42 -32.92
N LYS A 504 2.92 26.44 -33.13
CA LYS A 504 3.39 27.79 -33.38
C LYS A 504 3.84 28.37 -32.05
N GLU A 505 4.94 29.12 -32.03
CA GLU A 505 5.28 29.89 -30.84
C GLU A 505 4.10 30.80 -30.51
N ALA A 506 3.47 30.57 -29.37
CA ALA A 506 2.68 31.60 -28.75
C ALA A 506 3.66 32.77 -28.48
N SER A 507 3.37 33.94 -29.01
CA SER A 507 4.08 35.17 -28.69
C SER A 507 4.27 35.19 -27.18
N ILE A 508 5.50 34.93 -26.71
CA ILE A 508 5.86 35.21 -25.33
C ILE A 508 5.76 36.71 -25.24
N GLU A 509 4.61 37.21 -24.79
CA GLU A 509 4.48 38.59 -24.31
C GLU A 509 5.59 38.76 -23.27
N ALA A 510 6.48 39.70 -23.59
CA ALA A 510 7.48 40.22 -22.70
C ALA A 510 6.77 40.75 -21.45
N GLY A 511 6.69 39.90 -20.44
CA GLY A 511 6.29 40.24 -19.09
C GLY A 511 7.55 40.45 -18.27
N ALA A 512 7.82 41.73 -18.00
CA ALA A 512 8.90 42.32 -17.24
C ALA A 512 9.27 41.65 -15.91
#